data_ed7ffca1189a9aef39c0e75109eba65e
#
_entry.id   ed7ffca1189a9aef39c0e75109eba65e
#
_cell.length_a   1.000
_cell.length_b   1.000
_cell.length_c   1.000
_cell.angle_alpha   90.00
_cell.angle_beta   90.00
_cell.angle_gamma   90.00
#
_symmetry.space_group_name_H-M   'P 1'
#
loop_
_entity.id
_entity.type
_entity.pdbx_description
1 polymer ?
#
loop_
_entity_poly.entity_id
_entity_poly.type
_entity_poly.pdbx_seq_one_letter_code
_entity_poly.pdbx_strand_id
1 'polypeptide(L)'
;MKLVTGNSNRALAQAVASYLELPLTDCTVKRFADKEVYVEIHENVRGEDVFVLQSTSYPANDNLMELLILTDALRRSSARRITAVLPYFGYARQDRRAAGRTPISAKLVSNLITEAGVNRVITLDLHAAQIQGFFDIPTDNLYAAPIITRDILDNYKLDNTMIVSPDVGGVARARAVAQRLGTDLAIVDKRRPKAGVSEVMNIIGDVSGKSCILIDDIVDSGGTLVNAAEALLKAGANEVSAYITHGVLSEGASERIAASKLKELVVTDSIEETAATKAAANIRRITIAPLIGEAIARTASEQSVSSLFD
;
A
#
# COMPACT_ATOMS: atom_id res chain seq x y z
N MET A 1 -21.35 14.09 5.19
CA MET A 1 -20.17 13.21 5.14
C MET A 1 -19.22 13.51 6.28
N LYS A 2 -18.65 12.52 6.93
CA LYS A 2 -17.68 12.65 8.02
C LYS A 2 -16.45 11.81 7.73
N LEU A 3 -15.26 12.28 8.12
CA LEU A 3 -14.00 11.55 8.00
C LEU A 3 -13.43 11.27 9.39
N VAL A 4 -13.30 10.01 9.73
CA VAL A 4 -12.77 9.50 11.01
C VAL A 4 -11.45 8.81 10.77
N THR A 5 -10.51 8.87 11.69
CA THR A 5 -9.26 8.13 11.61
C THR A 5 -8.95 7.41 12.93
N GLY A 6 -8.37 6.22 12.83
CA GLY A 6 -7.66 5.62 13.96
C GLY A 6 -6.24 6.18 14.09
N ASN A 7 -5.36 5.41 14.72
CA ASN A 7 -4.00 5.85 15.04
C ASN A 7 -2.93 5.41 14.04
N SER A 8 -3.28 4.60 13.03
CA SER A 8 -2.28 3.96 12.16
C SER A 8 -1.55 4.92 11.21
N ASN A 9 -2.19 6.03 10.81
CA ASN A 9 -1.61 7.02 9.89
C ASN A 9 -2.35 8.36 9.95
N ARG A 10 -2.17 9.09 11.04
CA ARG A 10 -2.84 10.38 11.24
C ARG A 10 -2.36 11.45 10.26
N ALA A 11 -1.10 11.40 9.83
CA ALA A 11 -0.56 12.35 8.86
C ALA A 11 -1.28 12.26 7.52
N LEU A 12 -1.48 11.04 6.99
CA LEU A 12 -2.25 10.83 5.76
C LEU A 12 -3.71 11.25 5.95
N ALA A 13 -4.34 10.90 7.08
CA ALA A 13 -5.71 11.27 7.36
C ALA A 13 -5.90 12.82 7.35
N GLN A 14 -4.96 13.55 7.94
CA GLN A 14 -4.98 15.02 7.92
C GLN A 14 -4.78 15.57 6.50
N ALA A 15 -3.90 14.99 5.71
CA ALA A 15 -3.69 15.40 4.32
C ALA A 15 -4.94 15.14 3.45
N VAL A 16 -5.62 14.00 3.66
CA VAL A 16 -6.91 13.69 3.00
C VAL A 16 -8.00 14.65 3.44
N ALA A 17 -8.11 14.96 4.75
CA ALA A 17 -9.05 15.93 5.29
C ALA A 17 -8.84 17.32 4.67
N SER A 18 -7.58 17.75 4.54
CA SER A 18 -7.21 19.01 3.88
C SER A 18 -7.59 19.03 2.40
N TYR A 19 -7.38 17.93 1.68
CA TYR A 19 -7.80 17.79 0.27
C TYR A 19 -9.31 17.90 0.10
N LEU A 20 -10.07 17.31 1.04
CA LEU A 20 -11.53 17.33 1.04
C LEU A 20 -12.14 18.64 1.59
N GLU A 21 -11.30 19.55 2.09
CA GLU A 21 -11.72 20.77 2.79
C GLU A 21 -12.66 20.46 3.97
N LEU A 22 -12.42 19.34 4.67
CA LEU A 22 -13.22 18.89 5.80
C LEU A 22 -12.33 18.70 7.04
N PRO A 23 -12.86 18.97 8.25
CA PRO A 23 -12.15 18.57 9.47
C PRO A 23 -12.22 17.06 9.66
N LEU A 24 -11.21 16.50 10.34
CA LEU A 24 -11.35 15.17 10.92
C LEU A 24 -12.42 15.21 12.02
N THR A 25 -13.29 14.21 12.04
CA THR A 25 -14.30 14.05 13.09
C THR A 25 -13.62 13.85 14.44
N ASP A 26 -14.07 14.60 15.43
CA ASP A 26 -13.52 14.48 16.80
C ASP A 26 -13.90 13.14 17.42
N CYS A 27 -12.89 12.36 17.73
CA CYS A 27 -13.02 11.08 18.39
C CYS A 27 -11.78 10.76 19.23
N THR A 28 -11.99 10.03 20.31
CA THR A 28 -10.91 9.45 21.12
C THR A 28 -10.68 8.00 20.70
N VAL A 29 -9.44 7.68 20.30
CA VAL A 29 -8.98 6.32 20.09
C VAL A 29 -7.74 6.11 20.97
N LYS A 30 -7.89 5.37 22.05
CA LYS A 30 -6.81 5.15 23.04
C LYS A 30 -6.80 3.69 23.51
N ARG A 31 -5.83 3.37 24.33
CA ARG A 31 -5.72 2.04 24.95
C ARG A 31 -5.85 2.16 26.44
N PHE A 32 -6.50 1.17 27.06
CA PHE A 32 -6.45 0.94 28.48
C PHE A 32 -5.06 0.43 28.90
N ALA A 33 -4.82 0.30 30.21
CA ALA A 33 -3.54 -0.18 30.74
C ALA A 33 -3.18 -1.62 30.27
N ASP A 34 -4.19 -2.45 30.08
CA ASP A 34 -4.10 -3.82 29.57
C ASP A 34 -4.00 -3.92 28.02
N LYS A 35 -3.94 -2.74 27.34
CA LYS A 35 -3.86 -2.57 25.89
C LYS A 35 -5.17 -2.79 25.12
N GLU A 36 -6.30 -3.04 25.76
CA GLU A 36 -7.59 -3.02 25.08
C GLU A 36 -7.86 -1.65 24.45
N VAL A 37 -8.46 -1.66 23.25
CA VAL A 37 -8.78 -0.44 22.52
C VAL A 37 -10.06 0.18 23.05
N TYR A 38 -10.03 1.47 23.31
CA TYR A 38 -11.18 2.29 23.67
C TYR A 38 -11.45 3.31 22.59
N VAL A 39 -12.70 3.43 22.16
CA VAL A 39 -13.17 4.41 21.18
C VAL A 39 -14.34 5.20 21.74
N GLU A 40 -14.34 6.51 21.54
CA GLU A 40 -15.46 7.41 21.82
C GLU A 40 -15.59 8.44 20.69
N ILE A 41 -16.76 8.54 20.09
CA ILE A 41 -17.08 9.53 19.05
C ILE A 41 -17.73 10.74 19.72
N HIS A 42 -17.12 11.92 19.60
CA HIS A 42 -17.59 13.15 20.28
C HIS A 42 -18.54 13.97 19.43
N GLU A 43 -18.66 13.69 18.14
CA GLU A 43 -19.56 14.38 17.23
C GLU A 43 -20.79 13.54 16.88
N ASN A 44 -21.86 14.21 16.48
CA ASN A 44 -23.05 13.53 15.95
C ASN A 44 -22.75 12.96 14.56
N VAL A 45 -22.87 11.65 14.41
CA VAL A 45 -22.68 10.90 13.16
C VAL A 45 -23.97 10.24 12.66
N ARG A 46 -25.10 10.45 13.35
CA ARG A 46 -26.39 9.86 13.00
C ARG A 46 -26.84 10.28 11.60
N GLY A 47 -27.11 9.28 10.76
CA GLY A 47 -27.54 9.49 9.38
C GLY A 47 -26.45 9.97 8.43
N GLU A 48 -25.21 10.08 8.88
CA GLU A 48 -24.06 10.48 8.07
C GLU A 48 -23.45 9.33 7.29
N ASP A 49 -22.87 9.63 6.13
CA ASP A 49 -21.90 8.78 5.48
C ASP A 49 -20.54 9.02 6.13
N VAL A 50 -19.97 7.98 6.71
CA VAL A 50 -18.73 8.06 7.48
C VAL A 50 -17.63 7.24 6.79
N PHE A 51 -16.50 7.88 6.54
CA PHE A 51 -15.29 7.25 6.01
C PHE A 51 -14.30 7.07 7.17
N VAL A 52 -13.87 5.83 7.37
CA VAL A 52 -12.89 5.46 8.42
C VAL A 52 -11.57 5.19 7.75
N LEU A 53 -10.60 6.12 7.86
CA LEU A 53 -9.27 5.95 7.31
C LEU A 53 -8.36 5.25 8.33
N GLN A 54 -7.93 4.04 8.01
CA GLN A 54 -7.09 3.22 8.88
C GLN A 54 -6.27 2.20 8.07
N SER A 55 -4.97 2.38 7.98
CA SER A 55 -4.08 1.33 7.47
C SER A 55 -3.95 0.20 8.48
N THR A 56 -4.08 -1.06 8.03
CA THR A 56 -3.88 -2.22 8.91
C THR A 56 -2.41 -2.70 8.86
N SER A 57 -1.48 -1.73 8.87
CA SER A 57 -0.04 -1.93 8.96
C SER A 57 0.41 -2.25 10.39
N TYR A 58 1.71 -2.44 10.58
CA TYR A 58 2.27 -2.69 11.93
C TYR A 58 1.98 -1.53 12.90
N PRO A 59 1.55 -1.86 14.12
CA PRO A 59 1.20 -3.17 14.66
C PRO A 59 -0.17 -3.66 14.12
N ALA A 60 -0.12 -4.65 13.21
CA ALA A 60 -1.27 -5.01 12.36
C ALA A 60 -2.52 -5.44 13.14
N ASN A 61 -2.35 -6.24 14.17
CA ASN A 61 -3.47 -6.72 15.01
C ASN A 61 -4.14 -5.57 15.74
N ASP A 62 -3.34 -4.63 16.23
CA ASP A 62 -3.82 -3.48 16.97
C ASP A 62 -4.59 -2.52 16.05
N ASN A 63 -4.03 -2.22 14.88
CA ASN A 63 -4.66 -1.33 13.90
C ASN A 63 -5.93 -1.95 13.29
N LEU A 64 -5.95 -3.28 13.10
CA LEU A 64 -7.16 -3.99 12.69
C LEU A 64 -8.23 -3.89 13.78
N MET A 65 -7.88 -4.12 15.05
CA MET A 65 -8.84 -4.05 16.15
C MET A 65 -9.38 -2.63 16.34
N GLU A 66 -8.53 -1.59 16.18
CA GLU A 66 -8.99 -0.19 16.17
C GLU A 66 -10.05 0.03 15.09
N LEU A 67 -9.82 -0.45 13.86
CA LEU A 67 -10.79 -0.36 12.76
C LEU A 67 -12.12 -1.00 13.12
N LEU A 68 -12.10 -2.23 13.67
CA LEU A 68 -13.31 -2.98 14.02
C LEU A 68 -14.12 -2.26 15.12
N ILE A 69 -13.45 -1.78 16.16
CA ILE A 69 -14.10 -1.10 17.29
C ILE A 69 -14.61 0.30 16.88
N LEU A 70 -13.85 1.05 16.04
CA LEU A 70 -14.33 2.30 15.44
C LEU A 70 -15.60 2.07 14.62
N THR A 71 -15.62 1.01 13.81
CA THR A 71 -16.78 0.65 12.99
C THR A 71 -17.99 0.33 13.85
N ASP A 72 -17.83 -0.46 14.93
CA ASP A 72 -18.94 -0.79 15.85
C ASP A 72 -19.45 0.46 16.57
N ALA A 73 -18.57 1.36 17.03
CA ALA A 73 -18.95 2.61 17.66
C ALA A 73 -19.80 3.50 16.72
N LEU A 74 -19.40 3.62 15.45
CA LEU A 74 -20.11 4.39 14.44
C LEU A 74 -21.46 3.76 14.11
N ARG A 75 -21.52 2.41 13.96
CA ARG A 75 -22.76 1.66 13.75
C ARG A 75 -23.74 1.86 14.89
N ARG A 76 -23.30 1.77 16.15
CA ARG A 76 -24.13 2.03 17.34
C ARG A 76 -24.55 3.49 17.46
N SER A 77 -23.76 4.41 16.91
CA SER A 77 -24.12 5.82 16.83
C SER A 77 -25.04 6.15 15.65
N SER A 78 -25.55 5.13 14.95
CA SER A 78 -26.50 5.26 13.84
C SER A 78 -25.94 5.98 12.61
N ALA A 79 -24.65 5.85 12.29
CA ALA A 79 -24.13 6.21 10.99
C ALA A 79 -24.95 5.52 9.88
N ARG A 80 -25.24 6.24 8.79
CA ARG A 80 -26.04 5.69 7.68
C ARG A 80 -25.27 4.64 6.88
N ARG A 81 -24.01 4.98 6.56
CA ARG A 81 -23.12 4.14 5.76
C ARG A 81 -21.70 4.32 6.30
N ILE A 82 -20.99 3.23 6.46
CA ILE A 82 -19.60 3.20 6.92
C ILE A 82 -18.72 2.66 5.81
N THR A 83 -17.79 3.47 5.32
CA THR A 83 -16.80 3.08 4.31
C THR A 83 -15.43 2.97 4.99
N ALA A 84 -14.84 1.77 4.98
CA ALA A 84 -13.46 1.59 5.43
C ALA A 84 -12.51 2.03 4.30
N VAL A 85 -11.67 3.01 4.58
CA VAL A 85 -10.59 3.46 3.69
C VAL A 85 -9.30 2.88 4.23
N LEU A 86 -8.77 1.88 3.53
CA LEU A 86 -7.62 1.07 3.92
C LEU A 86 -6.45 1.36 2.98
N PRO A 87 -5.64 2.42 3.20
CA PRO A 87 -4.50 2.73 2.34
C PRO A 87 -3.52 1.55 2.23
N TYR A 88 -3.39 0.77 3.30
CA TYR A 88 -2.72 -0.52 3.31
C TYR A 88 -3.62 -1.58 3.96
N PHE A 89 -3.88 -2.68 3.22
CA PHE A 89 -4.61 -3.84 3.72
C PHE A 89 -3.63 -4.90 4.22
N GLY A 90 -3.48 -5.01 5.51
CA GLY A 90 -2.65 -6.03 6.15
C GLY A 90 -3.18 -7.45 5.91
N TYR A 91 -2.33 -8.46 6.11
CA TYR A 91 -2.61 -9.87 5.81
C TYR A 91 -2.85 -10.21 4.33
N ALA A 92 -2.79 -9.24 3.41
CA ALA A 92 -3.02 -9.43 1.97
C ALA A 92 -2.09 -10.47 1.33
N ARG A 93 -0.87 -10.67 1.87
CA ARG A 93 0.09 -11.68 1.38
C ARG A 93 -0.32 -13.13 1.67
N GLN A 94 -1.38 -13.34 2.50
CA GLN A 94 -1.93 -14.64 2.82
C GLN A 94 -3.29 -14.82 2.13
N ASP A 95 -3.30 -14.64 0.80
CA ASP A 95 -4.47 -14.67 -0.08
C ASP A 95 -4.87 -16.08 -0.54
N ARG A 96 -4.00 -17.05 -0.29
CA ARG A 96 -4.17 -18.46 -0.65
C ARG A 96 -3.46 -19.38 0.33
N ARG A 97 -3.78 -20.66 0.30
CA ARG A 97 -3.04 -21.66 1.08
C ARG A 97 -1.67 -21.90 0.45
N ALA A 98 -0.62 -21.50 1.15
CA ALA A 98 0.75 -21.70 0.70
C ALA A 98 1.23 -23.16 0.89
N ALA A 99 0.63 -23.88 1.85
CA ALA A 99 0.94 -25.28 2.16
C ALA A 99 -0.31 -25.99 2.71
N GLY A 100 -0.22 -27.29 2.96
CA GLY A 100 -1.27 -28.02 3.67
C GLY A 100 -1.51 -27.44 5.07
N ARG A 101 -2.78 -27.29 5.48
CA ARG A 101 -3.20 -26.83 6.83
C ARG A 101 -2.79 -25.39 7.17
N THR A 102 -2.60 -24.51 6.15
CA THR A 102 -2.39 -23.07 6.35
C THR A 102 -3.71 -22.31 6.15
N PRO A 103 -3.88 -21.14 6.82
CA PRO A 103 -5.08 -20.31 6.67
C PRO A 103 -5.06 -19.54 5.34
N ILE A 104 -6.20 -18.87 5.07
CA ILE A 104 -6.31 -17.76 4.11
C ILE A 104 -6.66 -16.51 4.95
N SER A 105 -5.64 -15.90 5.54
CA SER A 105 -5.85 -14.83 6.52
C SER A 105 -6.48 -13.60 5.90
N ALA A 106 -6.22 -13.30 4.63
CA ALA A 106 -6.85 -12.21 3.91
C ALA A 106 -8.39 -12.37 3.88
N LYS A 107 -8.92 -13.59 3.65
CA LYS A 107 -10.38 -13.86 3.70
C LYS A 107 -10.94 -13.71 5.10
N LEU A 108 -10.23 -14.20 6.12
CA LEU A 108 -10.65 -14.03 7.52
C LEU A 108 -10.78 -12.55 7.88
N VAL A 109 -9.76 -11.75 7.56
CA VAL A 109 -9.76 -10.30 7.86
C VAL A 109 -10.86 -9.58 7.10
N SER A 110 -11.09 -9.92 5.82
CA SER A 110 -12.21 -9.37 5.04
C SER A 110 -13.57 -9.67 5.68
N ASN A 111 -13.77 -10.89 6.19
CA ASN A 111 -14.98 -11.24 6.90
C ASN A 111 -15.15 -10.44 8.20
N LEU A 112 -14.09 -10.29 9.01
CA LEU A 112 -14.16 -9.53 10.25
C LEU A 112 -14.55 -8.06 10.00
N ILE A 113 -14.00 -7.44 8.97
CA ILE A 113 -14.32 -6.05 8.58
C ILE A 113 -15.79 -5.95 8.16
N THR A 114 -16.29 -6.88 7.36
CA THR A 114 -17.69 -6.91 6.93
C THR A 114 -18.63 -7.11 8.12
N GLU A 115 -18.35 -8.08 9.00
CA GLU A 115 -19.16 -8.36 10.18
C GLU A 115 -19.18 -7.23 11.20
N ALA A 116 -18.12 -6.45 11.33
CA ALA A 116 -18.09 -5.26 12.17
C ALA A 116 -19.12 -4.20 11.73
N GLY A 117 -19.55 -4.23 10.45
CA GLY A 117 -20.58 -3.35 9.93
C GLY A 117 -20.12 -2.37 8.85
N VAL A 118 -18.96 -2.60 8.24
CA VAL A 118 -18.51 -1.85 7.05
C VAL A 118 -19.41 -2.16 5.87
N ASN A 119 -19.84 -1.13 5.14
CA ASN A 119 -20.72 -1.23 3.97
C ASN A 119 -19.97 -1.18 2.64
N ARG A 120 -18.76 -0.64 2.62
CA ARG A 120 -17.88 -0.51 1.46
C ARG A 120 -16.42 -0.44 1.89
N VAL A 121 -15.54 -0.92 1.07
CA VAL A 121 -14.08 -0.78 1.24
C VAL A 121 -13.49 0.04 0.09
N ILE A 122 -12.61 0.98 0.41
CA ILE A 122 -11.69 1.63 -0.53
C ILE A 122 -10.29 1.23 -0.09
N THR A 123 -9.49 0.69 -0.99
CA THR A 123 -8.11 0.27 -0.70
C THR A 123 -7.19 0.62 -1.85
N LEU A 124 -5.88 0.43 -1.67
CA LEU A 124 -4.87 0.75 -2.68
C LEU A 124 -3.98 -0.47 -2.92
N ASP A 125 -3.71 -0.77 -4.20
CA ASP A 125 -2.76 -1.80 -4.66
C ASP A 125 -2.78 -3.08 -3.82
N LEU A 126 -3.93 -3.76 -3.77
CA LEU A 126 -4.01 -5.08 -3.13
C LEU A 126 -2.92 -6.00 -3.68
N HIS A 127 -2.27 -6.75 -2.79
CA HIS A 127 -1.22 -7.69 -3.16
C HIS A 127 -1.65 -8.67 -4.27
N ALA A 128 -2.92 -9.07 -4.23
CA ALA A 128 -3.53 -9.89 -5.27
C ALA A 128 -4.94 -9.35 -5.58
N ALA A 129 -5.23 -9.10 -6.84
CA ALA A 129 -6.49 -8.48 -7.27
C ALA A 129 -7.74 -9.28 -6.85
N GLN A 130 -7.63 -10.61 -6.77
CA GLN A 130 -8.71 -11.49 -6.33
C GLN A 130 -9.16 -11.27 -4.88
N ILE A 131 -8.38 -10.57 -4.04
CA ILE A 131 -8.77 -10.22 -2.67
C ILE A 131 -10.04 -9.35 -2.66
N GLN A 132 -10.30 -8.58 -3.70
CA GLN A 132 -11.58 -7.87 -3.86
C GLN A 132 -12.78 -8.80 -3.73
N GLY A 133 -12.68 -10.02 -4.27
CA GLY A 133 -13.71 -11.06 -4.16
C GLY A 133 -13.80 -11.74 -2.78
N PHE A 134 -12.94 -11.40 -1.83
CA PHE A 134 -13.05 -11.89 -0.45
C PHE A 134 -14.02 -11.08 0.40
N PHE A 135 -14.30 -9.85 -0.02
CA PHE A 135 -15.33 -9.03 0.58
C PHE A 135 -16.68 -9.32 -0.07
N ASP A 136 -17.71 -9.52 0.76
CA ASP A 136 -19.10 -9.67 0.30
C ASP A 136 -19.80 -8.29 0.21
N ILE A 137 -19.04 -7.21 0.26
CA ILE A 137 -19.45 -5.81 0.13
C ILE A 137 -18.67 -5.13 -1.01
N PRO A 138 -19.18 -4.04 -1.59
CA PRO A 138 -18.48 -3.29 -2.62
C PRO A 138 -17.05 -2.91 -2.18
N THR A 139 -16.08 -3.19 -3.06
CA THR A 139 -14.66 -2.96 -2.77
C THR A 139 -13.99 -2.30 -3.97
N ASP A 140 -13.50 -1.08 -3.77
CA ASP A 140 -12.77 -0.31 -4.76
C ASP A 140 -11.26 -0.43 -4.47
N ASN A 141 -10.52 -1.11 -5.34
CA ASN A 141 -9.06 -1.21 -5.27
C ASN A 141 -8.45 -0.15 -6.19
N LEU A 142 -7.96 0.93 -5.60
CA LEU A 142 -7.25 1.98 -6.32
C LEU A 142 -5.84 1.52 -6.71
N TYR A 143 -5.20 2.24 -7.65
CA TYR A 143 -3.83 1.95 -8.08
C TYR A 143 -2.93 3.16 -7.91
N ALA A 144 -1.73 2.98 -7.35
CA ALA A 144 -0.73 4.03 -7.22
C ALA A 144 -0.01 4.33 -8.55
N ALA A 145 -0.19 3.49 -9.57
CA ALA A 145 0.50 3.62 -10.85
C ALA A 145 0.42 5.03 -11.48
N PRO A 146 -0.71 5.75 -11.50
CA PRO A 146 -0.74 7.13 -12.01
C PRO A 146 0.18 8.09 -11.25
N ILE A 147 0.19 7.99 -9.92
CA ILE A 147 1.04 8.84 -9.05
C ILE A 147 2.52 8.50 -9.25
N ILE A 148 2.85 7.21 -9.25
CA ILE A 148 4.20 6.69 -9.50
C ILE A 148 4.69 7.14 -10.89
N THR A 149 3.86 6.98 -11.92
CA THR A 149 4.19 7.38 -13.29
C THR A 149 4.50 8.87 -13.36
N ARG A 150 3.71 9.71 -12.71
CA ARG A 150 3.93 11.14 -12.69
C ARG A 150 5.26 11.50 -12.03
N ASP A 151 5.53 10.93 -10.86
CA ASP A 151 6.79 11.18 -10.15
C ASP A 151 8.00 10.71 -10.96
N ILE A 152 7.90 9.59 -11.69
CA ILE A 152 8.95 9.13 -12.60
C ILE A 152 9.17 10.13 -13.73
N LEU A 153 8.10 10.65 -14.36
CA LEU A 153 8.19 11.65 -15.42
C LEU A 153 8.87 12.95 -14.95
N ASP A 154 8.62 13.33 -13.71
CA ASP A 154 9.19 14.56 -13.14
C ASP A 154 10.68 14.40 -12.77
N ASN A 155 11.16 13.18 -12.51
CA ASN A 155 12.51 12.92 -11.95
C ASN A 155 13.45 12.15 -12.87
N TYR A 156 12.97 11.51 -13.95
CA TYR A 156 13.78 10.63 -14.82
C TYR A 156 13.67 11.01 -16.30
N LYS A 157 14.75 10.80 -17.05
CA LYS A 157 14.76 10.88 -18.51
C LYS A 157 14.40 9.51 -19.10
N LEU A 158 13.29 9.45 -19.83
CA LEU A 158 12.72 8.17 -20.29
C LEU A 158 13.54 7.47 -21.36
N ASP A 159 14.32 8.20 -22.18
CA ASP A 159 15.09 7.64 -23.31
C ASP A 159 16.04 6.51 -22.90
N ASN A 160 16.48 6.49 -21.65
CA ASN A 160 17.37 5.46 -21.11
C ASN A 160 16.79 4.74 -19.90
N THR A 161 15.47 4.86 -19.67
CA THR A 161 14.81 4.22 -18.54
C THR A 161 14.26 2.85 -18.92
N MET A 162 14.45 1.87 -18.04
CA MET A 162 13.89 0.53 -18.12
C MET A 162 13.07 0.25 -16.87
N ILE A 163 11.79 -0.06 -17.05
CA ILE A 163 10.95 -0.55 -15.94
C ILE A 163 11.28 -2.02 -15.69
N VAL A 164 11.37 -2.40 -14.43
CA VAL A 164 11.76 -3.76 -14.04
C VAL A 164 10.78 -4.33 -13.03
N SER A 165 10.30 -5.55 -13.27
CA SER A 165 9.61 -6.34 -12.25
C SER A 165 10.63 -7.11 -11.42
N PRO A 166 10.61 -7.01 -10.07
CA PRO A 166 11.55 -7.73 -9.20
C PRO A 166 11.28 -9.23 -9.12
N ASP A 167 10.15 -9.70 -9.63
CA ASP A 167 9.80 -11.11 -9.75
C ASP A 167 8.69 -11.33 -10.81
N VAL A 168 8.34 -12.59 -11.04
CA VAL A 168 7.32 -12.97 -12.03
C VAL A 168 5.90 -12.53 -11.59
N GLY A 169 5.64 -12.45 -10.28
CA GLY A 169 4.33 -12.07 -9.73
C GLY A 169 3.97 -10.60 -9.98
N GLY A 170 4.96 -9.70 -9.95
CA GLY A 170 4.81 -8.26 -10.15
C GLY A 170 4.73 -7.79 -11.61
N VAL A 171 4.89 -8.69 -12.59
CA VAL A 171 4.99 -8.33 -14.02
C VAL A 171 3.82 -7.50 -14.52
N ALA A 172 2.60 -7.83 -14.12
CA ALA A 172 1.41 -7.10 -14.57
C ALA A 172 1.44 -5.62 -14.10
N ARG A 173 1.85 -5.38 -12.86
CA ARG A 173 2.01 -4.05 -12.26
C ARG A 173 3.12 -3.26 -12.96
N ALA A 174 4.30 -3.85 -13.10
CA ALA A 174 5.42 -3.19 -13.78
C ALA A 174 5.08 -2.87 -15.25
N ARG A 175 4.36 -3.78 -15.95
CA ARG A 175 3.90 -3.54 -17.32
C ARG A 175 2.95 -2.36 -17.43
N ALA A 176 2.01 -2.20 -16.48
CA ALA A 176 1.10 -1.07 -16.47
C ALA A 176 1.85 0.28 -16.37
N VAL A 177 2.89 0.35 -15.54
CA VAL A 177 3.75 1.53 -15.43
C VAL A 177 4.58 1.74 -16.71
N ALA A 178 5.19 0.68 -17.25
CA ALA A 178 5.99 0.75 -18.48
C ALA A 178 5.14 1.25 -19.68
N GLN A 179 3.93 0.75 -19.83
CA GLN A 179 3.01 1.19 -20.88
C GLN A 179 2.64 2.67 -20.76
N ARG A 180 2.38 3.17 -19.55
CA ARG A 180 2.07 4.59 -19.30
C ARG A 180 3.27 5.50 -19.62
N LEU A 181 4.49 5.01 -19.38
CA LEU A 181 5.73 5.75 -19.64
C LEU A 181 6.22 5.59 -21.08
N GLY A 182 5.70 4.63 -21.85
CA GLY A 182 6.23 4.29 -23.18
C GLY A 182 7.64 3.70 -23.13
N THR A 183 8.01 2.99 -22.05
CA THR A 183 9.33 2.39 -21.83
C THR A 183 9.28 0.87 -21.96
N ASP A 184 10.45 0.25 -22.14
CA ASP A 184 10.59 -1.19 -22.14
C ASP A 184 10.46 -1.78 -20.73
N LEU A 185 10.23 -3.11 -20.66
CA LEU A 185 10.08 -3.90 -19.44
C LEU A 185 11.11 -5.01 -19.38
N ALA A 186 11.81 -5.11 -18.25
CA ALA A 186 12.60 -6.28 -17.89
C ALA A 186 12.04 -7.00 -16.66
N ILE A 187 12.45 -8.25 -16.45
CA ILE A 187 11.97 -9.08 -15.35
C ILE A 187 13.17 -9.73 -14.66
N VAL A 188 13.20 -9.69 -13.34
CA VAL A 188 14.15 -10.49 -12.53
C VAL A 188 13.46 -11.81 -12.18
N ASP A 189 13.85 -12.91 -12.84
CA ASP A 189 13.36 -14.26 -12.57
C ASP A 189 14.23 -14.93 -11.50
N LYS A 190 13.66 -15.20 -10.35
CA LYS A 190 14.34 -15.86 -9.23
C LYS A 190 14.17 -17.36 -9.33
N ARG A 191 15.26 -18.08 -9.50
CA ARG A 191 15.25 -19.54 -9.49
C ARG A 191 16.04 -20.08 -8.32
N ARG A 192 15.43 -20.96 -7.55
CA ARG A 192 16.11 -21.82 -6.58
C ARG A 192 16.26 -23.21 -7.17
N PRO A 193 17.43 -23.56 -7.75
CA PRO A 193 17.62 -24.86 -8.40
C PRO A 193 17.45 -26.05 -7.44
N LYS A 194 17.83 -25.87 -6.17
CA LYS A 194 17.71 -26.89 -5.09
C LYS A 194 17.68 -26.18 -3.72
N ALA A 195 17.10 -26.82 -2.71
CA ALA A 195 17.21 -26.39 -1.33
C ALA A 195 18.68 -26.31 -0.90
N GLY A 196 19.10 -25.17 -0.32
CA GLY A 196 20.49 -24.96 0.12
C GLY A 196 21.45 -24.39 -0.93
N VAL A 197 21.01 -24.15 -2.16
CA VAL A 197 21.83 -23.48 -3.20
C VAL A 197 21.49 -22.00 -3.24
N SER A 198 22.51 -21.16 -3.48
CA SER A 198 22.33 -19.71 -3.64
C SER A 198 21.28 -19.39 -4.71
N GLU A 199 20.45 -18.40 -4.43
CA GLU A 199 19.42 -17.94 -5.34
C GLU A 199 20.07 -17.39 -6.62
N VAL A 200 19.72 -17.96 -7.78
CA VAL A 200 20.18 -17.46 -9.07
C VAL A 200 19.14 -16.51 -9.61
N MET A 201 19.55 -15.28 -9.90
CA MET A 201 18.72 -14.28 -10.54
C MET A 201 19.02 -14.27 -12.04
N ASN A 202 18.01 -14.60 -12.84
CA ASN A 202 18.05 -14.48 -14.29
C ASN A 202 17.31 -13.21 -14.70
N ILE A 203 17.92 -12.38 -15.55
CA ILE A 203 17.31 -11.15 -16.04
C ILE A 203 16.78 -11.42 -17.46
N ILE A 204 15.50 -11.17 -17.65
CA ILE A 204 14.83 -11.23 -18.95
C ILE A 204 14.69 -9.81 -19.45
N GLY A 205 15.35 -9.48 -20.54
CA GLY A 205 15.46 -8.12 -21.10
C GLY A 205 16.92 -7.62 -21.06
N ASP A 206 17.25 -6.67 -21.92
CA ASP A 206 18.58 -6.04 -21.96
C ASP A 206 18.59 -4.77 -21.12
N VAL A 207 19.27 -4.82 -19.98
CA VAL A 207 19.40 -3.72 -19.02
C VAL A 207 20.72 -2.98 -19.13
N SER A 208 21.60 -3.40 -20.07
CA SER A 208 22.92 -2.81 -20.23
C SER A 208 22.85 -1.32 -20.57
N GLY A 209 23.54 -0.48 -19.80
CA GLY A 209 23.55 0.96 -19.95
C GLY A 209 22.25 1.67 -19.58
N LYS A 210 21.23 0.97 -19.02
CA LYS A 210 19.93 1.54 -18.67
C LYS A 210 19.88 2.05 -17.23
N SER A 211 19.04 3.05 -16.98
CA SER A 211 18.55 3.43 -15.66
C SER A 211 17.33 2.57 -15.32
N CYS A 212 17.51 1.60 -14.44
CA CYS A 212 16.46 0.62 -14.10
C CYS A 212 15.60 1.14 -12.95
N ILE A 213 14.27 0.99 -13.08
CA ILE A 213 13.30 1.31 -12.03
C ILE A 213 12.50 0.05 -11.69
N LEU A 214 12.74 -0.47 -10.48
CA LEU A 214 11.99 -1.61 -9.94
C LEU A 214 10.61 -1.15 -9.47
N ILE A 215 9.56 -1.91 -9.86
CA ILE A 215 8.16 -1.62 -9.49
C ILE A 215 7.58 -2.81 -8.76
N ASP A 216 7.06 -2.59 -7.53
CA ASP A 216 6.36 -3.62 -6.77
C ASP A 216 5.26 -3.02 -5.87
N ASP A 217 4.42 -3.87 -5.25
CA ASP A 217 3.40 -3.42 -4.28
C ASP A 217 3.96 -3.24 -2.87
N ILE A 218 4.83 -4.14 -2.42
CA ILE A 218 5.28 -4.19 -1.02
C ILE A 218 6.79 -4.34 -0.94
N VAL A 219 7.43 -3.51 -0.11
CA VAL A 219 8.76 -3.76 0.41
C VAL A 219 8.66 -4.01 1.93
N ASP A 220 9.05 -5.22 2.35
CA ASP A 220 9.03 -5.64 3.76
C ASP A 220 10.46 -5.61 4.33
N SER A 221 11.21 -6.72 4.29
CA SER A 221 12.59 -6.77 4.79
C SER A 221 13.62 -6.07 3.88
N GLY A 222 13.25 -5.72 2.64
CA GLY A 222 14.13 -5.09 1.66
C GLY A 222 15.14 -6.01 0.99
N GLY A 223 15.32 -7.24 1.48
CA GLY A 223 16.34 -8.16 0.95
C GLY A 223 16.15 -8.50 -0.53
N THR A 224 14.94 -8.81 -0.93
CA THR A 224 14.59 -9.09 -2.34
C THR A 224 14.94 -7.91 -3.25
N LEU A 225 14.60 -6.70 -2.82
CA LEU A 225 14.81 -5.49 -3.59
C LEU A 225 16.31 -5.18 -3.76
N VAL A 226 17.07 -5.28 -2.66
CA VAL A 226 18.53 -5.06 -2.69
C VAL A 226 19.24 -6.09 -3.59
N ASN A 227 18.87 -7.36 -3.49
CA ASN A 227 19.43 -8.43 -4.32
C ASN A 227 19.09 -8.22 -5.82
N ALA A 228 17.86 -7.80 -6.13
CA ALA A 228 17.44 -7.49 -7.50
C ALA A 228 18.25 -6.31 -8.06
N ALA A 229 18.45 -5.25 -7.27
CA ALA A 229 19.27 -4.12 -7.65
C ALA A 229 20.73 -4.51 -7.93
N GLU A 230 21.33 -5.34 -7.08
CA GLU A 230 22.68 -5.83 -7.30
C GLU A 230 22.81 -6.67 -8.57
N ALA A 231 21.80 -7.53 -8.86
CA ALA A 231 21.78 -8.34 -10.07
C ALA A 231 21.71 -7.47 -11.34
N LEU A 232 20.87 -6.44 -11.33
CA LEU A 232 20.73 -5.49 -12.44
C LEU A 232 22.03 -4.70 -12.68
N LEU A 233 22.68 -4.22 -11.62
CA LEU A 233 23.97 -3.52 -11.72
C LEU A 233 25.06 -4.45 -12.26
N LYS A 234 25.10 -5.72 -11.83
CA LYS A 234 26.03 -6.75 -12.37
C LYS A 234 25.75 -7.06 -13.84
N ALA A 235 24.53 -6.93 -14.30
CA ALA A 235 24.12 -7.12 -15.69
C ALA A 235 24.35 -5.88 -16.56
N GLY A 236 24.96 -4.82 -16.00
CA GLY A 236 25.39 -3.63 -16.75
C GLY A 236 24.40 -2.45 -16.67
N ALA A 237 23.40 -2.48 -15.79
CA ALA A 237 22.58 -1.30 -15.53
C ALA A 237 23.45 -0.17 -14.95
N ASN A 238 23.20 1.09 -15.37
CA ASN A 238 23.92 2.25 -14.89
C ASN A 238 23.56 2.63 -13.47
N GLU A 239 22.28 2.55 -13.16
CA GLU A 239 21.73 2.83 -11.84
C GLU A 239 20.42 2.06 -11.63
N VAL A 240 20.05 1.85 -10.38
CA VAL A 240 18.80 1.18 -10.02
C VAL A 240 18.08 1.98 -8.95
N SER A 241 16.83 2.32 -9.22
CA SER A 241 15.88 2.91 -8.27
C SER A 241 14.70 1.96 -8.09
N ALA A 242 13.88 2.23 -7.08
CA ALA A 242 12.67 1.44 -6.86
C ALA A 242 11.49 2.32 -6.49
N TYR A 243 10.30 1.99 -7.00
CA TYR A 243 9.02 2.58 -6.64
C TYR A 243 8.10 1.49 -6.13
N ILE A 244 7.72 1.58 -4.88
CA ILE A 244 6.94 0.57 -4.17
C ILE A 244 5.74 1.24 -3.51
N THR A 245 4.56 0.68 -3.71
CA THR A 245 3.35 1.28 -3.12
C THR A 245 3.41 1.26 -1.59
N HIS A 246 3.66 0.10 -0.99
CA HIS A 246 3.60 -0.07 0.46
C HIS A 246 4.98 -0.31 1.07
N GLY A 247 5.51 0.71 1.73
CA GLY A 247 6.74 0.63 2.51
C GLY A 247 6.46 0.04 3.89
N VAL A 248 6.32 -1.30 3.99
CA VAL A 248 6.18 -1.96 5.29
C VAL A 248 7.45 -1.79 6.11
N LEU A 249 8.61 -1.93 5.47
CA LEU A 249 9.94 -1.61 6.00
C LEU A 249 10.12 -2.16 7.42
N SER A 250 9.93 -3.47 7.59
CA SER A 250 10.10 -4.15 8.85
C SER A 250 11.51 -3.96 9.41
N GLU A 251 11.72 -4.35 10.66
CA GLU A 251 12.94 -4.10 11.42
C GLU A 251 14.23 -4.37 10.63
N GLY A 252 15.12 -3.37 10.58
CA GLY A 252 16.39 -3.40 9.84
C GLY A 252 16.28 -3.18 8.32
N ALA A 253 15.06 -3.00 7.78
CA ALA A 253 14.89 -2.83 6.32
C ALA A 253 15.38 -1.45 5.85
N SER A 254 15.09 -0.39 6.58
CA SER A 254 15.51 0.97 6.23
C SER A 254 17.04 1.09 6.22
N GLU A 255 17.71 0.50 7.21
CA GLU A 255 19.16 0.47 7.31
C GLU A 255 19.78 -0.37 6.18
N ARG A 256 19.16 -1.51 5.83
CA ARG A 256 19.60 -2.35 4.70
C ARG A 256 19.50 -1.62 3.39
N ILE A 257 18.42 -0.89 3.16
CA ILE A 257 18.22 -0.08 1.96
C ILE A 257 19.20 1.09 1.92
N ALA A 258 19.40 1.79 3.04
CA ALA A 258 20.36 2.86 3.15
C ALA A 258 21.80 2.42 2.83
N ALA A 259 22.18 1.21 3.23
CA ALA A 259 23.48 0.61 2.97
C ALA A 259 23.62 -0.04 1.57
N SER A 260 22.54 -0.12 0.80
CA SER A 260 22.51 -0.78 -0.50
C SER A 260 23.03 0.11 -1.62
N LYS A 261 23.13 -0.48 -2.83
CA LYS A 261 23.47 0.25 -4.07
C LYS A 261 22.23 0.84 -4.78
N LEU A 262 21.06 0.80 -4.17
CA LEU A 262 19.89 1.50 -4.68
C LEU A 262 20.15 2.99 -4.65
N LYS A 263 19.94 3.66 -5.79
CA LYS A 263 20.01 5.13 -5.89
C LYS A 263 18.97 5.76 -4.98
N GLU A 264 17.71 5.29 -5.09
CA GLU A 264 16.61 5.64 -4.20
C GLU A 264 15.56 4.54 -4.14
N LEU A 265 14.87 4.50 -3.02
CA LEU A 265 13.58 3.82 -2.84
C LEU A 265 12.50 4.89 -2.66
N VAL A 266 11.51 4.90 -3.54
CA VAL A 266 10.32 5.74 -3.41
C VAL A 266 9.16 4.88 -2.95
N VAL A 267 8.53 5.26 -1.85
CA VAL A 267 7.32 4.60 -1.33
C VAL A 267 6.18 5.60 -1.20
N THR A 268 4.94 5.12 -1.19
CA THR A 268 3.82 6.00 -0.88
C THR A 268 3.69 6.20 0.63
N ASP A 269 2.88 7.17 1.03
CA ASP A 269 2.51 7.41 2.42
C ASP A 269 1.32 6.55 2.90
N SER A 270 1.05 5.41 2.23
CA SER A 270 0.01 4.44 2.64
C SER A 270 0.25 3.83 4.02
N ILE A 271 1.49 3.79 4.48
CA ILE A 271 1.92 3.38 5.82
C ILE A 271 2.66 4.55 6.47
N GLU A 272 2.44 4.78 7.76
CA GLU A 272 3.11 5.85 8.48
C GLU A 272 4.63 5.66 8.53
N GLU A 273 5.35 6.76 8.39
CA GLU A 273 6.81 6.77 8.39
C GLU A 273 7.37 6.50 9.79
N THR A 274 8.34 5.59 9.87
CA THR A 274 9.11 5.37 11.10
C THR A 274 10.31 6.31 11.21
N ALA A 275 10.86 6.48 12.41
CA ALA A 275 12.08 7.26 12.61
C ALA A 275 13.26 6.71 11.78
N ALA A 276 13.38 5.38 11.66
CA ALA A 276 14.40 4.72 10.85
C ALA A 276 14.25 5.03 9.35
N THR A 277 13.01 4.98 8.83
CA THR A 277 12.71 5.32 7.43
C THR A 277 13.04 6.78 7.15
N LYS A 278 12.66 7.69 8.06
CA LYS A 278 12.95 9.12 7.94
C LYS A 278 14.44 9.44 7.97
N ALA A 279 15.24 8.66 8.68
CA ALA A 279 16.69 8.83 8.76
C ALA A 279 17.43 8.30 7.53
N ALA A 280 16.83 7.45 6.71
CA ALA A 280 17.45 6.85 5.53
C ALA A 280 17.44 7.84 4.35
N ALA A 281 18.62 8.35 3.99
CA ALA A 281 18.75 9.43 3.01
C ALA A 281 18.29 9.05 1.59
N ASN A 282 18.27 7.76 1.25
CA ASN A 282 17.84 7.25 -0.05
C ASN A 282 16.42 6.65 -0.03
N ILE A 283 15.63 6.93 1.00
CA ILE A 283 14.20 6.59 1.02
C ILE A 283 13.39 7.89 0.91
N ARG A 284 12.57 7.99 -0.13
CA ARG A 284 11.70 9.14 -0.39
C ARG A 284 10.23 8.71 -0.38
N ARG A 285 9.34 9.61 0.00
CA ARG A 285 7.90 9.35 0.05
C ARG A 285 7.14 10.24 -0.93
N ILE A 286 6.09 9.68 -1.52
CA ILE A 286 5.11 10.39 -2.33
C ILE A 286 3.72 10.22 -1.70
N THR A 287 2.91 11.29 -1.76
CA THR A 287 1.60 11.24 -1.12
C THR A 287 0.53 10.68 -2.02
N ILE A 288 -0.35 9.86 -1.43
CA ILE A 288 -1.58 9.36 -2.05
C ILE A 288 -2.81 10.13 -1.60
N ALA A 289 -2.65 11.17 -0.77
CA ALA A 289 -3.78 11.91 -0.21
C ALA A 289 -4.75 12.46 -1.29
N PRO A 290 -4.30 13.01 -2.44
CA PRO A 290 -5.22 13.45 -3.49
C PRO A 290 -6.00 12.29 -4.11
N LEU A 291 -5.39 11.13 -4.33
CA LEU A 291 -6.06 9.96 -4.89
C LEU A 291 -7.13 9.41 -3.94
N ILE A 292 -6.78 9.25 -2.67
CA ILE A 292 -7.71 8.78 -1.64
C ILE A 292 -8.84 9.80 -1.42
N GLY A 293 -8.51 11.08 -1.35
CA GLY A 293 -9.49 12.16 -1.20
C GLY A 293 -10.48 12.20 -2.35
N GLU A 294 -10.01 12.12 -3.60
CA GLU A 294 -10.88 12.08 -4.77
C GLU A 294 -11.79 10.83 -4.78
N ALA A 295 -11.25 9.66 -4.40
CA ALA A 295 -12.06 8.45 -4.29
C ALA A 295 -13.17 8.58 -3.22
N ILE A 296 -12.86 9.19 -2.08
CA ILE A 296 -13.83 9.50 -1.03
C ILE A 296 -14.89 10.48 -1.55
N ALA A 297 -14.49 11.60 -2.17
CA ALA A 297 -15.41 12.60 -2.71
C ALA A 297 -16.39 12.00 -3.73
N ARG A 298 -15.89 11.21 -4.68
CA ARG A 298 -16.72 10.52 -5.69
C ARG A 298 -17.65 9.50 -5.05
N THR A 299 -17.17 8.70 -4.11
CA THR A 299 -18.01 7.74 -3.40
C THR A 299 -19.14 8.43 -2.61
N ALA A 300 -18.83 9.55 -1.95
CA ALA A 300 -19.81 10.31 -1.20
C ALA A 300 -20.87 10.99 -2.10
N SER A 301 -20.48 11.41 -3.30
CA SER A 301 -21.36 12.02 -4.31
C SER A 301 -21.96 11.01 -5.30
N GLU A 302 -21.79 9.71 -5.05
CA GLU A 302 -22.29 8.59 -5.89
C GLU A 302 -21.79 8.63 -7.35
N GLN A 303 -20.59 9.20 -7.55
CA GLN A 303 -19.92 9.26 -8.84
C GLN A 303 -19.00 8.06 -9.06
N SER A 304 -18.69 7.78 -10.33
CA SER A 304 -17.79 6.68 -10.71
C SER A 304 -16.37 6.96 -10.24
N VAL A 305 -15.74 5.96 -9.61
CA VAL A 305 -14.31 5.94 -9.27
C VAL A 305 -13.44 5.35 -10.40
N SER A 306 -14.06 4.79 -11.47
CA SER A 306 -13.35 4.05 -12.54
C SER A 306 -12.31 4.89 -13.25
N SER A 307 -12.55 6.19 -13.45
CA SER A 307 -11.58 7.08 -14.09
C SER A 307 -10.36 7.41 -13.24
N LEU A 308 -10.30 6.93 -12.00
CA LEU A 308 -9.10 7.03 -11.16
C LEU A 308 -8.12 5.88 -11.44
N PHE A 309 -8.52 4.91 -12.24
CA PHE A 309 -7.71 3.74 -12.61
C PHE A 309 -6.94 3.95 -13.92
N ASP A 310 -7.31 4.97 -14.70
CA ASP A 310 -6.72 5.33 -16.00
C ASP A 310 -5.46 6.27 -15.85
#